data_84bb2b109a7e5d4ea8bdb17921bd190b
#
_entry.id   84bb2b109a7e5d4ea8bdb17921bd190b
#
_cell.length_a   1.000
_cell.length_b   1.000
_cell.length_c   1.000
_cell.angle_alpha   90.00
_cell.angle_beta   90.00
_cell.angle_gamma   90.00
#
_symmetry.space_group_name_H-M   'P 1'
#
loop_
_entity.id
_entity.type
_entity.pdbx_description
1 polymer ?
#
loop_
_entity_poly.entity_id
_entity_poly.type
_entity_poly.pdbx_seq_one_letter_code
_entity_poly.pdbx_strand_id
1 'polypeptide(L)'
;WIPKEYTGGSYGTNGFYLKFDQTGTGTASASTIGADSSGNDNHLTSTNLASIDSNRTDSPTNNFATWNPYWGGNGTYGTHGTIVNGALELSSVGSETNAFCSQILPSSGKYYVEMRVSSLNSFSGGVMQTAPTIHRSVLFQTDGTIDQDNSQVQSGLTSFTNGNTIGILCDMDAGTVQFYVEDSAYGSAVTLTSIDSQGEYAIMCRANAYVELRTDTKDMEFSIPNGYTTLSTANYPEPTISPLNAKQPSDYFNTVLWSGNGSTDHD
;
A
#
# COMPACT_ATOMS: atom_id res chain seq x y z
N TRP A 1 -15.66 -8.42 -3.65
CA TRP A 1 -15.84 -9.71 -4.36
C TRP A 1 -14.78 -10.70 -3.89
N ILE A 2 -15.21 -11.89 -3.43
CA ILE A 2 -14.31 -12.96 -2.98
C ILE A 2 -14.50 -14.14 -3.94
N PRO A 3 -13.42 -14.62 -4.59
CA PRO A 3 -13.50 -15.80 -5.43
C PRO A 3 -13.93 -17.02 -4.62
N LYS A 4 -14.84 -17.81 -5.17
CA LYS A 4 -15.28 -19.06 -4.55
C LYS A 4 -14.73 -20.23 -5.34
N GLU A 5 -14.14 -21.21 -4.65
CA GLU A 5 -13.67 -22.42 -5.30
C GLU A 5 -14.84 -23.16 -5.98
N TYR A 6 -14.61 -23.61 -7.21
CA TYR A 6 -15.55 -24.45 -7.91
C TYR A 6 -15.49 -25.89 -7.37
N THR A 7 -16.59 -26.34 -6.80
CA THR A 7 -16.71 -27.70 -6.23
C THR A 7 -17.70 -28.58 -7.01
N GLY A 8 -18.16 -28.13 -8.17
CA GLY A 8 -19.34 -28.67 -8.86
C GLY A 8 -19.10 -29.85 -9.83
N GLY A 9 -17.92 -30.43 -9.89
CA GLY A 9 -17.68 -31.60 -10.76
C GLY A 9 -16.30 -31.65 -11.42
N SER A 10 -16.17 -32.41 -12.49
CA SER A 10 -14.93 -32.57 -13.26
C SER A 10 -14.71 -31.39 -14.19
N TYR A 11 -13.46 -30.92 -14.30
CA TYR A 11 -13.05 -29.90 -15.28
C TYR A 11 -12.97 -30.44 -16.72
N GLY A 12 -13.21 -31.76 -16.93
CA GLY A 12 -13.02 -32.43 -18.22
C GLY A 12 -11.53 -32.60 -18.55
N THR A 13 -11.22 -33.41 -19.56
CA THR A 13 -9.83 -33.79 -19.91
C THR A 13 -8.93 -32.58 -20.26
N ASN A 14 -9.49 -31.58 -20.92
CA ASN A 14 -8.75 -30.39 -21.35
C ASN A 14 -9.01 -29.16 -20.43
N GLY A 15 -9.77 -29.35 -19.37
CA GLY A 15 -10.02 -28.27 -18.39
C GLY A 15 -8.86 -28.09 -17.43
N PHE A 16 -8.78 -26.92 -16.84
CA PHE A 16 -7.77 -26.59 -15.85
C PHE A 16 -8.36 -25.69 -14.76
N TYR A 17 -7.68 -25.64 -13.60
CA TYR A 17 -7.95 -24.72 -12.51
C TYR A 17 -6.64 -24.11 -12.03
N LEU A 18 -6.43 -22.81 -12.31
CA LEU A 18 -5.21 -22.10 -11.96
C LEU A 18 -5.46 -21.28 -10.70
N LYS A 19 -4.71 -21.57 -9.64
CA LYS A 19 -4.74 -20.80 -8.37
C LYS A 19 -3.74 -19.65 -8.36
N PHE A 20 -2.69 -19.73 -9.19
CA PHE A 20 -1.56 -18.79 -9.21
C PHE A 20 -0.88 -18.65 -7.84
N ASP A 21 -0.87 -19.70 -7.05
CA ASP A 21 -0.30 -19.75 -5.70
C ASP A 21 1.13 -20.30 -5.66
N GLN A 22 1.66 -20.71 -6.81
CA GLN A 22 3.03 -21.17 -6.98
C GLN A 22 3.93 -20.02 -7.47
N THR A 23 5.19 -20.08 -7.11
CA THR A 23 6.17 -19.00 -7.40
C THR A 23 7.25 -19.40 -8.43
N GLY A 24 7.33 -20.67 -8.81
CA GLY A 24 8.24 -21.12 -9.85
C GLY A 24 7.89 -20.55 -11.22
N THR A 25 8.88 -20.33 -12.06
CA THR A 25 8.72 -19.85 -13.45
C THR A 25 9.32 -20.83 -14.45
N GLY A 26 9.01 -20.66 -15.73
CA GLY A 26 9.55 -21.48 -16.83
C GLY A 26 8.66 -22.65 -17.19
N THR A 27 9.25 -23.83 -17.44
CA THR A 27 8.55 -25.00 -17.94
C THR A 27 7.42 -25.43 -17.02
N ALA A 28 6.26 -25.73 -17.59
CA ALA A 28 5.04 -26.13 -16.91
C ALA A 28 5.26 -27.26 -15.89
N SER A 29 4.81 -27.05 -14.67
CA SER A 29 4.85 -28.05 -13.58
C SER A 29 3.91 -27.67 -12.44
N ALA A 30 3.68 -28.58 -11.50
CA ALA A 30 2.87 -28.33 -10.30
C ALA A 30 3.47 -27.29 -9.33
N SER A 31 4.73 -26.87 -9.53
CA SER A 31 5.42 -25.88 -8.71
C SER A 31 5.61 -24.51 -9.39
N THR A 32 5.09 -24.34 -10.61
CA THR A 32 5.19 -23.09 -11.37
C THR A 32 3.89 -22.29 -11.30
N ILE A 33 3.96 -20.99 -11.54
CA ILE A 33 2.80 -20.07 -11.45
C ILE A 33 1.61 -20.50 -12.31
N GLY A 34 1.86 -21.23 -13.38
CA GLY A 34 0.83 -21.81 -14.24
C GLY A 34 0.37 -23.22 -13.81
N ALA A 35 0.56 -23.61 -12.54
CA ALA A 35 0.16 -24.92 -12.04
C ALA A 35 -1.35 -25.12 -12.15
N ASP A 36 -1.74 -26.25 -12.76
CA ASP A 36 -3.13 -26.70 -12.80
C ASP A 36 -3.46 -27.49 -11.53
N SER A 37 -4.47 -27.07 -10.81
CA SER A 37 -5.01 -27.71 -9.61
C SER A 37 -6.29 -28.50 -9.85
N SER A 38 -6.66 -28.75 -11.12
CA SER A 38 -7.86 -29.51 -11.48
C SER A 38 -7.70 -31.01 -11.33
N GLY A 39 -6.46 -31.49 -11.24
CA GLY A 39 -6.12 -32.93 -11.27
C GLY A 39 -5.87 -33.48 -12.67
N ASN A 40 -5.89 -32.66 -13.71
CA ASN A 40 -5.63 -33.05 -15.10
C ASN A 40 -4.18 -32.84 -15.55
N ASP A 41 -3.34 -32.18 -14.72
CA ASP A 41 -1.95 -31.81 -15.02
C ASP A 41 -1.79 -30.93 -16.28
N ASN A 42 -2.81 -30.18 -16.63
CA ASN A 42 -2.78 -29.21 -17.74
C ASN A 42 -2.04 -27.91 -17.33
N HIS A 43 -0.82 -28.06 -16.84
CA HIS A 43 0.00 -26.93 -16.41
C HIS A 43 0.38 -26.01 -17.56
N LEU A 44 0.47 -24.71 -17.30
CA LEU A 44 0.89 -23.69 -18.28
C LEU A 44 2.35 -23.31 -18.07
N THR A 45 3.07 -23.16 -19.19
CA THR A 45 4.45 -22.63 -19.20
C THR A 45 4.41 -21.10 -19.13
N SER A 46 5.12 -20.51 -18.17
CA SER A 46 5.31 -19.08 -18.15
C SER A 46 6.40 -18.64 -19.14
N THR A 47 6.19 -17.50 -19.80
CA THR A 47 7.14 -16.93 -20.74
C THR A 47 7.41 -15.47 -20.33
N ASN A 48 8.69 -15.09 -20.29
CA ASN A 48 9.13 -13.74 -19.91
C ASN A 48 8.74 -13.33 -18.48
N LEU A 49 8.54 -14.29 -17.56
CA LEU A 49 8.39 -14.05 -16.13
C LEU A 49 9.70 -14.42 -15.42
N ALA A 50 10.24 -13.47 -14.66
CA ALA A 50 11.30 -13.72 -13.69
C ALA A 50 10.70 -14.20 -12.34
N SER A 51 11.52 -14.81 -11.49
CA SER A 51 11.03 -15.30 -10.21
C SER A 51 10.54 -14.16 -9.30
N ILE A 52 11.09 -12.95 -9.44
CA ILE A 52 10.62 -11.76 -8.72
C ILE A 52 9.20 -11.35 -9.13
N ASP A 53 8.81 -11.57 -10.38
CA ASP A 53 7.47 -11.22 -10.87
C ASP A 53 6.40 -12.18 -10.33
N SER A 54 6.77 -13.42 -10.05
CA SER A 54 5.86 -14.48 -9.56
C SER A 54 5.82 -14.61 -8.04
N ASN A 55 6.75 -13.96 -7.33
CA ASN A 55 6.91 -14.10 -5.89
C ASN A 55 6.18 -12.99 -5.11
N ARG A 56 5.06 -12.50 -5.61
CA ARG A 56 4.25 -11.50 -4.92
C ARG A 56 3.25 -12.16 -4.00
N THR A 57 3.05 -11.54 -2.82
CA THR A 57 2.05 -11.97 -1.84
C THR A 57 0.72 -11.27 -2.02
N ASP A 58 0.64 -10.34 -2.98
CA ASP A 58 -0.61 -9.68 -3.37
C ASP A 58 -1.68 -10.71 -3.80
N SER A 59 -2.88 -10.50 -3.33
CA SER A 59 -4.04 -11.33 -3.66
C SER A 59 -5.31 -10.47 -3.63
N PRO A 60 -6.44 -10.94 -4.15
CA PRO A 60 -7.70 -10.20 -4.08
C PRO A 60 -8.15 -9.82 -2.66
N THR A 61 -7.65 -10.53 -1.64
CA THR A 61 -7.98 -10.30 -0.23
C THR A 61 -6.85 -9.67 0.57
N ASN A 62 -5.66 -9.55 -0.01
CA ASN A 62 -4.50 -8.94 0.61
C ASN A 62 -3.74 -8.09 -0.39
N ASN A 63 -4.09 -6.82 -0.49
CA ASN A 63 -3.45 -5.87 -1.39
C ASN A 63 -2.45 -5.03 -0.61
N PHE A 64 -1.20 -5.01 -1.07
CA PHE A 64 -0.16 -4.15 -0.55
C PHE A 64 -0.27 -2.75 -1.13
N ALA A 65 0.16 -1.77 -0.36
CA ALA A 65 0.16 -0.40 -0.81
C ALA A 65 1.21 -0.17 -1.91
N THR A 66 0.86 0.64 -2.91
CA THR A 66 1.72 1.07 -4.03
C THR A 66 1.70 2.58 -4.15
N TRP A 67 2.56 3.16 -4.99
CA TRP A 67 2.39 4.56 -5.38
C TRP A 67 1.11 4.74 -6.20
N ASN A 68 0.37 5.81 -5.94
CA ASN A 68 -0.85 6.13 -6.69
C ASN A 68 -0.49 7.01 -7.91
N PRO A 69 -0.62 6.50 -9.15
CA PRO A 69 -0.24 7.25 -10.34
C PRO A 69 -1.18 8.43 -10.66
N TYR A 70 -2.31 8.51 -9.98
CA TYR A 70 -3.33 9.55 -10.20
C TYR A 70 -3.38 10.60 -9.09
N TRP A 71 -2.63 10.40 -8.03
CA TRP A 71 -2.67 11.29 -6.88
C TRP A 71 -1.26 11.73 -6.46
N GLY A 72 -0.84 12.85 -6.95
CA GLY A 72 0.46 13.46 -6.65
C GLY A 72 0.39 14.95 -6.35
N GLY A 73 -0.82 15.48 -6.28
CA GLY A 73 -1.02 16.88 -5.95
C GLY A 73 -2.09 17.56 -6.79
N ASN A 74 -2.80 18.50 -6.20
CA ASN A 74 -3.82 19.33 -6.82
C ASN A 74 -3.26 20.70 -7.27
N GLY A 75 -2.04 20.74 -7.79
CA GLY A 75 -1.37 21.99 -8.19
C GLY A 75 -0.71 22.74 -7.05
N THR A 76 -1.06 22.48 -5.80
CA THR A 76 -0.43 23.09 -4.61
C THR A 76 0.85 22.36 -4.20
N TYR A 77 0.97 21.07 -4.53
CA TYR A 77 2.09 20.18 -4.17
C TYR A 77 3.03 19.83 -5.32
N GLY A 78 2.91 20.51 -6.46
CA GLY A 78 3.77 20.25 -7.60
C GLY A 78 3.23 19.19 -8.58
N THR A 79 4.09 18.76 -9.48
CA THR A 79 3.78 17.76 -10.50
C THR A 79 3.84 16.33 -9.97
N HIS A 80 3.04 15.46 -10.58
CA HIS A 80 3.20 14.03 -10.42
C HIS A 80 4.54 13.57 -10.96
N GLY A 81 5.22 12.67 -10.25
CA GLY A 81 6.31 11.91 -10.80
C GLY A 81 5.84 10.79 -11.72
N THR A 82 6.74 10.29 -12.52
CA THR A 82 6.48 9.07 -13.31
C THR A 82 6.52 7.86 -12.38
N ILE A 83 5.45 7.11 -12.32
CA ILE A 83 5.37 5.87 -11.55
C ILE A 83 5.65 4.69 -12.49
N VAL A 84 6.56 3.82 -12.10
CA VAL A 84 7.04 2.66 -12.88
C VAL A 84 7.10 1.41 -12.00
N ASN A 85 7.56 0.29 -12.55
CA ASN A 85 7.80 -0.97 -11.83
C ASN A 85 6.59 -1.46 -11.02
N GLY A 86 5.44 -1.60 -11.67
CA GLY A 86 4.22 -2.07 -11.01
C GLY A 86 3.67 -1.10 -9.96
N ALA A 87 3.94 0.20 -10.15
CA ALA A 87 3.62 1.28 -9.23
C ALA A 87 4.39 1.22 -7.89
N LEU A 88 5.54 0.56 -7.87
CA LEU A 88 6.41 0.50 -6.69
C LEU A 88 7.55 1.53 -6.74
N GLU A 89 7.83 2.15 -7.88
CA GLU A 89 8.92 3.12 -8.00
C GLU A 89 8.42 4.47 -8.54
N LEU A 90 8.76 5.54 -7.84
CA LEU A 90 8.71 6.91 -8.33
C LEU A 90 10.01 7.21 -9.05
N SER A 91 9.92 7.57 -10.33
CA SER A 91 11.04 8.04 -11.16
C SER A 91 10.90 9.54 -11.41
N SER A 92 11.68 10.35 -10.71
CA SER A 92 11.59 11.81 -10.77
C SER A 92 12.94 12.53 -10.88
N VAL A 93 13.93 11.85 -11.43
CA VAL A 93 15.27 12.46 -11.65
C VAL A 93 15.19 13.62 -12.63
N GLY A 94 15.70 14.78 -12.19
CA GLY A 94 15.72 16.03 -12.96
C GLY A 94 14.68 17.06 -12.54
N SER A 95 13.65 16.67 -11.80
CA SER A 95 12.66 17.59 -11.25
C SER A 95 12.07 17.03 -9.94
N GLU A 96 11.73 17.92 -9.02
CA GLU A 96 11.07 17.53 -7.78
C GLU A 96 9.58 17.26 -8.02
N THR A 97 9.14 16.06 -7.68
CA THR A 97 7.76 15.61 -7.87
C THR A 97 7.25 14.90 -6.63
N ASN A 98 5.94 14.75 -6.51
CA ASN A 98 5.29 14.10 -5.38
C ASN A 98 4.70 12.75 -5.79
N ALA A 99 4.67 11.82 -4.84
CA ALA A 99 3.90 10.59 -4.91
C ALA A 99 3.22 10.32 -3.56
N PHE A 100 1.99 9.88 -3.61
CA PHE A 100 1.23 9.39 -2.46
C PHE A 100 0.99 7.90 -2.61
N CYS A 101 0.90 7.24 -1.48
CA CYS A 101 0.54 5.82 -1.44
C CYS A 101 -0.91 5.61 -1.90
N SER A 102 -1.19 4.46 -2.48
CA SER A 102 -2.54 4.07 -2.92
C SER A 102 -3.49 3.76 -1.77
N GLN A 103 -2.94 3.55 -0.58
CA GLN A 103 -3.69 3.25 0.63
C GLN A 103 -3.43 4.33 1.68
N ILE A 104 -4.49 4.71 2.38
CA ILE A 104 -4.42 5.58 3.56
C ILE A 104 -4.08 4.76 4.80
N LEU A 105 -3.48 5.41 5.79
CA LEU A 105 -3.24 4.80 7.09
C LEU A 105 -4.57 4.66 7.83
N PRO A 106 -4.94 3.45 8.31
CA PRO A 106 -6.11 3.28 9.15
C PRO A 106 -6.04 4.12 10.44
N SER A 107 -7.18 4.35 11.07
CA SER A 107 -7.26 5.13 12.31
C SER A 107 -6.69 4.42 13.55
N SER A 108 -6.29 3.17 13.43
CA SER A 108 -5.69 2.36 14.49
C SER A 108 -4.74 1.32 13.92
N GLY A 109 -3.91 0.72 14.78
CA GLY A 109 -2.90 -0.26 14.40
C GLY A 109 -1.53 0.37 14.21
N LYS A 110 -0.52 -0.48 13.94
CA LYS A 110 0.87 -0.09 13.77
C LYS A 110 1.39 -0.61 12.45
N TYR A 111 1.85 0.30 11.59
CA TYR A 111 2.24 -0.01 10.21
C TYR A 111 3.69 0.37 9.96
N TYR A 112 4.39 -0.49 9.23
CA TYR A 112 5.76 -0.29 8.80
C TYR A 112 5.84 -0.30 7.28
N VAL A 113 6.58 0.66 6.74
CA VAL A 113 6.83 0.82 5.30
C VAL A 113 8.28 1.20 5.11
N GLU A 114 8.91 0.71 4.05
CA GLU A 114 10.23 1.15 3.64
C GLU A 114 10.18 1.96 2.34
N MET A 115 11.11 2.91 2.24
CA MET A 115 11.45 3.63 1.02
C MET A 115 12.94 3.50 0.76
N ARG A 116 13.33 2.93 -0.38
CA ARG A 116 14.72 2.97 -0.84
C ARG A 116 14.91 4.12 -1.81
N VAL A 117 15.89 4.96 -1.53
CA VAL A 117 16.15 6.17 -2.32
C VAL A 117 17.45 6.02 -3.10
N SER A 118 17.40 6.20 -4.43
CA SER A 118 18.55 6.17 -5.31
C SER A 118 18.54 7.34 -6.29
N SER A 119 19.70 7.64 -6.89
CA SER A 119 19.90 8.83 -7.75
C SER A 119 19.46 10.13 -7.06
N LEU A 120 19.81 10.23 -5.77
CA LEU A 120 19.32 11.25 -4.85
C LEU A 120 19.90 12.64 -5.15
N ASN A 121 19.02 13.60 -5.46
CA ASN A 121 19.32 15.03 -5.46
C ASN A 121 18.60 15.73 -4.28
N SER A 122 17.31 15.51 -4.14
CA SER A 122 16.53 15.95 -2.97
C SER A 122 15.45 14.92 -2.66
N PHE A 123 15.11 14.83 -1.38
CA PHE A 123 14.05 13.95 -0.90
C PHE A 123 13.45 14.48 0.39
N SER A 124 12.16 14.42 0.50
CA SER A 124 11.42 14.40 1.76
C SER A 124 10.37 13.31 1.71
N GLY A 125 10.20 12.60 2.80
CA GLY A 125 9.26 11.49 2.86
C GLY A 125 8.70 11.28 4.25
N GLY A 126 7.55 10.65 4.32
CA GLY A 126 6.87 10.38 5.57
C GLY A 126 5.38 10.26 5.39
N VAL A 127 4.62 10.98 6.20
CA VAL A 127 3.16 10.95 6.16
C VAL A 127 2.59 12.35 5.94
N MET A 128 1.52 12.43 5.18
CA MET A 128 0.81 13.68 4.94
C MET A 128 -0.70 13.43 4.88
N GLN A 129 -1.47 14.39 5.39
CA GLN A 129 -2.92 14.36 5.31
C GLN A 129 -3.40 14.55 3.88
N THR A 130 -4.44 13.81 3.52
CA THR A 130 -4.99 13.78 2.15
C THR A 130 -5.92 14.96 1.81
N ALA A 131 -6.04 15.90 2.74
CA ALA A 131 -6.93 17.06 2.60
C ALA A 131 -6.48 18.06 1.53
N PRO A 132 -7.41 18.67 0.80
CA PRO A 132 -7.07 19.61 -0.27
C PRO A 132 -6.56 20.98 0.21
N THR A 133 -6.72 21.35 1.46
CA THR A 133 -6.48 22.72 1.95
C THR A 133 -5.61 22.83 3.19
N ILE A 134 -5.44 21.77 3.96
CA ILE A 134 -4.62 21.78 5.20
C ILE A 134 -3.54 20.72 5.05
N HIS A 135 -2.29 21.13 5.19
CA HIS A 135 -1.12 20.30 4.90
C HIS A 135 -0.47 19.82 6.19
N ARG A 136 -1.19 18.98 6.92
CA ARG A 136 -0.61 18.34 8.10
C ARG A 136 0.28 17.20 7.65
N SER A 137 1.53 17.27 8.05
CA SER A 137 2.55 16.30 7.63
C SER A 137 3.58 16.08 8.71
N VAL A 138 4.22 14.94 8.69
CA VAL A 138 5.49 14.69 9.36
C VAL A 138 6.42 14.11 8.30
N LEU A 139 7.41 14.90 7.91
CA LEU A 139 8.33 14.60 6.82
C LEU A 139 9.77 14.63 7.32
N PHE A 140 10.50 13.65 6.96
CA PHE A 140 11.92 13.55 7.12
C PHE A 140 12.62 14.06 5.84
N GLN A 141 13.67 14.85 6.00
CA GLN A 141 14.39 15.55 4.94
C GLN A 141 15.81 15.01 4.74
N THR A 142 16.34 15.15 3.53
CA THR A 142 17.73 14.77 3.20
C THR A 142 18.78 15.49 4.02
N ASP A 143 18.50 16.69 4.50
CA ASP A 143 19.47 17.55 5.22
C ASP A 143 19.61 17.22 6.71
N GLY A 144 18.92 16.20 7.19
CA GLY A 144 18.96 15.80 8.60
C GLY A 144 17.97 16.55 9.48
N THR A 145 16.85 16.97 8.90
CA THR A 145 15.75 17.58 9.64
C THR A 145 14.48 16.73 9.58
N ILE A 146 13.61 16.91 10.55
CA ILE A 146 12.23 16.42 10.52
C ILE A 146 11.33 17.63 10.66
N ASP A 147 10.41 17.77 9.71
CA ASP A 147 9.43 18.84 9.67
C ASP A 147 8.04 18.30 10.01
N GLN A 148 7.30 19.08 10.79
CA GLN A 148 5.88 18.85 11.04
C GLN A 148 5.11 20.09 10.62
N ASP A 149 4.10 19.93 9.78
CA ASP A 149 3.21 21.02 9.32
C ASP A 149 4.00 22.21 8.75
N ASN A 150 5.03 21.94 7.94
CA ASN A 150 5.99 22.91 7.37
C ASN A 150 6.87 23.65 8.40
N SER A 151 6.97 23.14 9.63
CA SER A 151 7.84 23.68 10.65
C SER A 151 8.84 22.63 11.10
N GLN A 152 10.12 23.00 11.15
CA GLN A 152 11.16 22.11 11.63
C GLN A 152 10.97 21.79 13.11
N VAL A 153 10.82 20.51 13.43
CA VAL A 153 10.64 20.02 14.81
C VAL A 153 11.86 19.29 15.36
N GLN A 154 12.71 18.75 14.47
CA GLN A 154 13.99 18.14 14.84
C GLN A 154 15.06 18.51 13.81
N SER A 155 16.31 18.62 14.25
CA SER A 155 17.47 18.97 13.41
C SER A 155 18.76 18.38 13.94
N GLY A 156 19.81 18.50 13.14
CA GLY A 156 21.14 18.00 13.50
C GLY A 156 21.25 16.48 13.43
N LEU A 157 20.31 15.83 12.74
CA LEU A 157 20.37 14.40 12.46
C LEU A 157 21.36 14.15 11.31
N THR A 158 21.88 12.94 11.22
CA THR A 158 22.82 12.60 10.14
C THR A 158 22.08 12.60 8.81
N SER A 159 22.56 13.36 7.81
CA SER A 159 22.01 13.33 6.47
C SER A 159 22.10 11.90 5.90
N PHE A 160 21.04 11.43 5.29
CA PHE A 160 21.10 10.15 4.59
C PHE A 160 21.65 10.32 3.17
N THR A 161 22.13 9.23 2.60
CA THR A 161 22.84 9.23 1.33
C THR A 161 22.15 8.37 0.28
N ASN A 162 22.63 8.49 -0.94
CA ASN A 162 22.16 7.68 -2.06
C ASN A 162 22.26 6.19 -1.77
N GLY A 163 21.18 5.46 -1.96
CA GLY A 163 21.08 4.01 -1.74
C GLY A 163 20.57 3.62 -0.35
N ASN A 164 20.40 4.57 0.57
CA ASN A 164 19.84 4.24 1.88
C ASN A 164 18.37 3.82 1.82
N THR A 165 18.01 2.95 2.73
CA THR A 165 16.63 2.54 3.00
C THR A 165 16.11 3.22 4.25
N ILE A 166 14.93 3.81 4.12
CA ILE A 166 14.25 4.56 5.15
C ILE A 166 13.04 3.77 5.61
N GLY A 167 13.00 3.42 6.89
CA GLY A 167 11.84 2.83 7.54
C GLY A 167 10.91 3.92 8.09
N ILE A 168 9.62 3.78 7.86
CA ILE A 168 8.58 4.67 8.39
C ILE A 168 7.66 3.83 9.27
N LEU A 169 7.68 4.14 10.57
CA LEU A 169 6.89 3.46 11.58
C LEU A 169 5.71 4.36 11.98
N CYS A 170 4.52 3.97 11.61
CA CYS A 170 3.28 4.68 11.93
C CYS A 170 2.55 3.94 13.05
N ASP A 171 2.59 4.46 14.27
CA ASP A 171 1.79 3.99 15.41
C ASP A 171 0.50 4.80 15.47
N MET A 172 -0.55 4.30 14.83
CA MET A 172 -1.83 5.00 14.77
C MET A 172 -2.62 4.90 16.07
N ASP A 173 -2.30 3.93 16.93
CA ASP A 173 -2.90 3.82 18.27
C ASP A 173 -2.34 4.91 19.19
N ALA A 174 -1.05 5.21 19.09
CA ALA A 174 -0.40 6.31 19.82
C ALA A 174 -0.47 7.66 19.08
N GLY A 175 -0.84 7.66 17.81
CA GLY A 175 -0.82 8.83 16.96
C GLY A 175 0.59 9.38 16.72
N THR A 176 1.58 8.51 16.47
CA THR A 176 2.98 8.92 16.28
C THR A 176 3.61 8.33 15.03
N VAL A 177 4.61 9.02 14.49
CA VAL A 177 5.48 8.53 13.42
C VAL A 177 6.93 8.57 13.88
N GLN A 178 7.66 7.48 13.63
CA GLN A 178 9.11 7.36 13.86
C GLN A 178 9.80 7.00 12.56
N PHE A 179 10.95 7.62 12.29
CA PHE A 179 11.77 7.28 11.13
C PHE A 179 12.97 6.41 11.53
N TYR A 180 13.38 5.56 10.62
CA TYR A 180 14.61 4.77 10.69
C TYR A 180 15.41 5.00 9.41
N VAL A 181 16.72 4.99 9.52
CA VAL A 181 17.66 4.96 8.40
C VAL A 181 18.58 3.79 8.60
N GLU A 182 18.67 2.88 7.62
CA GLU A 182 19.48 1.67 7.70
C GLU A 182 19.24 0.91 9.03
N ASP A 183 17.97 0.62 9.33
CA ASP A 183 17.50 -0.08 10.54
C ASP A 183 17.85 0.59 11.89
N SER A 184 18.27 1.84 11.86
CA SER A 184 18.61 2.60 13.06
C SER A 184 17.63 3.75 13.27
N ALA A 185 17.15 3.92 14.50
CA ALA A 185 16.23 5.02 14.82
C ALA A 185 16.79 6.38 14.40
N TYR A 186 16.02 7.16 13.69
CA TYR A 186 16.38 8.46 13.17
C TYR A 186 15.54 9.54 13.85
N GLY A 187 16.17 10.29 14.72
CA GLY A 187 15.48 11.23 15.61
C GLY A 187 14.57 10.55 16.62
N SER A 188 13.62 11.30 17.12
CA SER A 188 12.58 10.82 18.05
C SER A 188 11.24 10.75 17.35
N ALA A 189 10.32 9.93 17.85
CA ALA A 189 8.95 9.85 17.35
C ALA A 189 8.28 11.23 17.43
N VAL A 190 7.52 11.57 16.38
CA VAL A 190 6.74 12.82 16.28
C VAL A 190 5.27 12.51 16.43
N THR A 191 4.58 13.23 17.31
CA THR A 191 3.13 13.09 17.47
C THR A 191 2.42 13.72 16.29
N LEU A 192 1.56 12.99 15.64
CA LEU A 192 0.72 13.47 14.54
C LEU A 192 -0.25 14.54 15.05
N THR A 193 -0.43 15.58 14.29
CA THR A 193 -1.52 16.52 14.55
C THR A 193 -2.85 15.79 14.36
N SER A 194 -3.83 16.07 15.23
CA SER A 194 -5.13 15.39 15.18
C SER A 194 -5.73 15.44 13.79
N ILE A 195 -6.25 14.29 13.33
CA ILE A 195 -7.04 14.21 12.11
C ILE A 195 -8.26 15.11 12.32
N ASP A 196 -8.38 16.13 11.49
CA ASP A 196 -9.59 16.92 11.40
C ASP A 196 -10.54 16.30 10.35
N SER A 197 -11.71 16.88 10.20
CA SER A 197 -12.72 16.39 9.21
C SER A 197 -12.27 16.51 7.75
N GLN A 198 -11.03 16.87 7.50
CA GLN A 198 -10.51 17.24 6.17
C GLN A 198 -9.73 16.11 5.49
N GLY A 199 -9.37 15.05 6.18
CA GLY A 199 -8.70 13.91 5.54
C GLY A 199 -7.85 13.06 6.49
N GLU A 200 -7.41 11.94 5.99
CA GLU A 200 -6.64 10.93 6.70
C GLU A 200 -5.18 10.97 6.25
N TYR A 201 -4.27 10.39 7.01
CA TYR A 201 -2.86 10.32 6.66
C TYR A 201 -2.59 9.25 5.62
N ALA A 202 -1.72 9.56 4.68
CA ALA A 202 -1.14 8.61 3.73
C ALA A 202 0.39 8.73 3.73
N ILE A 203 1.05 7.65 3.41
CA ILE A 203 2.49 7.64 3.12
C ILE A 203 2.71 8.47 1.84
N MET A 204 3.70 9.34 1.87
CA MET A 204 4.05 10.17 0.72
C MET A 204 5.55 10.42 0.62
N CYS A 205 6.00 10.78 -0.57
CA CYS A 205 7.31 11.40 -0.76
C CYS A 205 7.23 12.57 -1.74
N ARG A 206 8.17 13.48 -1.59
CA ARG A 206 8.51 14.54 -2.53
C ARG A 206 9.99 14.39 -2.85
N ALA A 207 10.32 14.16 -4.11
CA ALA A 207 11.67 13.78 -4.46
C ALA A 207 12.10 14.26 -5.84
N ASN A 208 13.40 14.53 -5.96
CA ASN A 208 14.16 14.50 -7.20
C ASN A 208 15.14 13.32 -7.08
N ALA A 209 14.61 12.12 -7.28
CA ALA A 209 15.27 10.84 -7.01
C ALA A 209 14.49 9.68 -7.66
N TYR A 210 15.03 8.48 -7.60
CA TYR A 210 14.23 7.25 -7.67
C TYR A 210 13.85 6.83 -6.25
N VAL A 211 12.57 6.59 -6.01
CA VAL A 211 12.05 6.17 -4.70
C VAL A 211 11.24 4.89 -4.86
N GLU A 212 11.84 3.78 -4.45
CA GLU A 212 11.18 2.48 -4.41
C GLU A 212 10.39 2.35 -3.09
N LEU A 213 9.09 2.10 -3.21
CA LEU A 213 8.21 1.83 -2.07
C LEU A 213 8.19 0.32 -1.79
N ARG A 214 8.44 -0.06 -0.57
CA ARG A 214 8.48 -1.46 -0.12
C ARG A 214 7.46 -1.67 0.99
N THR A 215 6.41 -2.35 0.68
CA THR A 215 5.29 -2.65 1.58
C THR A 215 5.04 -4.14 1.75
N ASP A 216 5.55 -4.97 0.84
CA ASP A 216 5.57 -6.43 0.97
C ASP A 216 6.85 -6.87 1.70
N THR A 217 6.73 -7.78 2.65
CA THR A 217 7.87 -8.34 3.42
C THR A 217 8.95 -8.96 2.54
N LYS A 218 8.62 -9.37 1.31
CA LYS A 218 9.57 -9.93 0.35
C LYS A 218 10.46 -8.88 -0.32
N ASP A 219 10.02 -7.63 -0.33
CA ASP A 219 10.76 -6.52 -0.89
C ASP A 219 11.51 -5.71 0.19
N MET A 220 11.11 -5.86 1.45
CA MET A 220 11.72 -5.16 2.58
C MET A 220 13.16 -5.60 2.79
N GLU A 221 14.02 -4.63 3.07
CA GLU A 221 15.43 -4.85 3.37
C GLU A 221 15.64 -5.26 4.83
N PHE A 222 14.81 -4.72 5.71
CA PHE A 222 14.89 -4.94 7.15
C PHE A 222 13.67 -5.71 7.67
N SER A 223 13.85 -6.32 8.82
CA SER A 223 12.75 -6.99 9.52
C SER A 223 11.75 -5.97 10.06
N ILE A 224 10.48 -6.26 9.94
CA ILE A 224 9.43 -5.42 10.53
C ILE A 224 9.63 -5.33 12.04
N PRO A 225 9.71 -4.12 12.62
CA PRO A 225 9.84 -3.95 14.07
C PRO A 225 8.70 -4.61 14.85
N ASN A 226 9.03 -5.11 16.03
CA ASN A 226 8.06 -5.84 16.86
C ASN A 226 6.79 -5.00 17.15
N GLY A 227 5.65 -5.60 16.92
CA GLY A 227 4.33 -4.96 17.10
C GLY A 227 3.82 -4.19 15.88
N TYR A 228 4.62 -4.04 14.82
CA TYR A 228 4.20 -3.44 13.55
C TYR A 228 3.84 -4.52 12.53
N THR A 229 3.07 -4.13 11.52
CA THR A 229 2.68 -4.96 10.38
C THR A 229 2.89 -4.21 9.07
N THR A 230 2.76 -4.91 7.95
CA THR A 230 2.79 -4.27 6.62
C THR A 230 1.56 -3.41 6.38
N LEU A 231 1.72 -2.37 5.56
CA LEU A 231 0.60 -1.58 5.06
C LEU A 231 -0.10 -2.35 3.93
N SER A 232 -1.02 -3.22 4.31
CA SER A 232 -1.80 -4.07 3.40
C SER A 232 -3.20 -4.30 3.93
N THR A 233 -4.15 -4.57 3.04
CA THR A 233 -5.56 -4.70 3.40
C THR A 233 -5.86 -5.84 4.37
N ALA A 234 -5.04 -6.89 4.40
CA ALA A 234 -5.17 -7.99 5.35
C ALA A 234 -4.87 -7.59 6.81
N ASN A 235 -4.11 -6.51 7.00
CA ASN A 235 -3.71 -6.01 8.32
C ASN A 235 -4.57 -4.83 8.79
N TYR A 236 -5.58 -4.44 8.01
CA TYR A 236 -6.45 -3.34 8.38
C TYR A 236 -7.49 -3.78 9.42
N PRO A 237 -7.91 -2.84 10.28
CA PRO A 237 -9.03 -3.10 11.18
C PRO A 237 -10.26 -3.54 10.38
N GLU A 238 -10.96 -4.54 10.91
CA GLU A 238 -12.19 -5.01 10.27
C GLU A 238 -13.24 -3.89 10.22
N PRO A 239 -13.83 -3.60 9.06
CA PRO A 239 -14.88 -2.59 8.95
C PRO A 239 -16.06 -2.91 9.88
N THR A 240 -16.69 -1.88 10.43
CA THR A 240 -17.85 -2.05 11.33
C THR A 240 -18.99 -2.83 10.66
N ILE A 241 -19.16 -2.63 9.35
CA ILE A 241 -20.13 -3.37 8.52
C ILE A 241 -19.35 -4.34 7.65
N SER A 242 -19.36 -5.61 7.98
CA SER A 242 -18.60 -6.64 7.32
C SER A 242 -19.26 -7.99 7.48
N PRO A 243 -19.08 -8.92 6.51
CA PRO A 243 -19.52 -10.31 6.67
C PRO A 243 -18.91 -11.04 7.87
N LEU A 244 -17.79 -10.56 8.40
CA LEU A 244 -17.10 -11.13 9.56
C LEU A 244 -17.54 -10.49 10.89
N ASN A 245 -18.28 -9.39 10.83
CA ASN A 245 -18.81 -8.69 12.00
C ASN A 245 -20.27 -9.05 12.28
N ALA A 246 -20.71 -8.74 13.52
CA ALA A 246 -22.12 -8.85 13.90
C ALA A 246 -23.05 -7.89 13.11
N LYS A 247 -22.47 -6.89 12.45
CA LYS A 247 -23.18 -5.91 11.64
C LYS A 247 -23.00 -6.24 10.16
N GLN A 248 -24.06 -6.70 9.54
CA GLN A 248 -24.10 -7.05 8.13
C GLN A 248 -24.61 -5.86 7.28
N PRO A 249 -24.25 -5.76 6.00
CA PRO A 249 -24.84 -4.74 5.10
C PRO A 249 -26.35 -4.75 5.08
N SER A 250 -26.99 -5.93 5.21
CA SER A 250 -28.43 -6.10 5.28
C SER A 250 -29.10 -5.48 6.52
N ASP A 251 -28.34 -5.18 7.58
CA ASP A 251 -28.84 -4.50 8.78
C ASP A 251 -29.04 -3.00 8.53
N TYR A 252 -28.43 -2.46 7.49
CA TYR A 252 -28.44 -1.03 7.16
C TYR A 252 -29.10 -0.71 5.83
N PHE A 253 -29.09 -1.66 4.92
CA PHE A 253 -29.68 -1.51 3.58
C PHE A 253 -30.35 -2.81 3.16
N ASN A 254 -31.62 -2.73 2.81
CA ASN A 254 -32.39 -3.84 2.27
C ASN A 254 -33.25 -3.36 1.10
N THR A 255 -33.33 -4.17 0.04
CA THR A 255 -34.22 -3.92 -1.09
C THR A 255 -35.49 -4.73 -0.91
N VAL A 256 -36.66 -4.05 -0.97
CA VAL A 256 -37.95 -4.70 -0.93
C VAL A 256 -38.61 -4.58 -2.29
N LEU A 257 -38.97 -5.72 -2.90
CA LEU A 257 -39.80 -5.75 -4.08
C LEU A 257 -41.24 -5.65 -3.64
N TRP A 258 -41.97 -4.74 -4.28
CA TRP A 258 -43.39 -4.60 -4.07
C TRP A 258 -44.13 -4.65 -5.42
N SER A 259 -45.34 -5.13 -5.41
CA SER A 259 -46.23 -5.13 -6.59
C SER A 259 -47.04 -3.87 -6.61
N GLY A 260 -46.98 -3.13 -7.72
CA GLY A 260 -47.82 -1.98 -7.90
C GLY A 260 -49.33 -2.38 -7.89
N ASN A 261 -50.15 -1.61 -7.23
CA ASN A 261 -51.59 -1.81 -7.15
C ASN A 261 -52.38 -1.18 -8.32
N GLY A 262 -51.63 -0.59 -9.29
CA GLY A 262 -52.24 0.11 -10.42
C GLY A 262 -52.77 1.51 -10.11
N SER A 263 -52.54 2.03 -8.91
CA SER A 263 -52.87 3.40 -8.51
C SER A 263 -51.69 4.35 -8.78
N THR A 264 -51.98 5.63 -8.96
CA THR A 264 -50.96 6.69 -9.16
C THR A 264 -50.36 7.20 -7.86
N ASP A 265 -50.97 6.88 -6.71
CA ASP A 265 -50.50 7.29 -5.39
C ASP A 265 -49.90 6.10 -4.63
N HIS A 266 -48.64 6.22 -4.29
CA HIS A 266 -47.92 5.30 -3.45
C HIS A 266 -47.40 6.08 -2.24
N ASP A 267 -48.10 5.98 -1.12
CA ASP A 267 -47.66 6.46 0.18
C ASP A 267 -46.80 5.41 0.88
#